data_c121294cbeae1bb862ae5a74f597cac6
#
_entry.id   c121294cbeae1bb862ae5a74f597cac6
#
_cell.length_a   1.000
_cell.length_b   1.000
_cell.length_c   1.000
_cell.angle_alpha   90.00
_cell.angle_beta   90.00
_cell.angle_gamma   90.00
#
_symmetry.space_group_name_H-M   'P 1'
#
loop_
_entity.id
_entity.type
_entity.pdbx_description
1 polymer ?
#
loop_
_entity_poly.entity_id
_entity_poly.type
_entity_poly.pdbx_seq_one_letter_code
_entity_poly.pdbx_strand_id
1 'polypeptide(L)'
;MGPAQIRSIAPEGVDVVYEFVGKATFAASAAAVRDGGTIVTIGAASGAPDIDRAGLAARGVRIVGGPMAQHVQGAVAQATGEVFDAYRKGVFGTLDVARYPLVEAARAHEDIAARRKSGAIILVP
;
A
#
# COMPACT_ATOMS: atom_id res chain seq x y z
N MET A 1 -8.30 -1.47 -10.07
CA MET A 1 -9.68 -0.91 -9.97
C MET A 1 -9.58 0.60 -10.11
N GLY A 2 -10.29 1.19 -11.07
CA GLY A 2 -10.29 2.63 -11.27
C GLY A 2 -11.34 3.34 -10.40
N PRO A 3 -11.27 4.70 -10.28
CA PRO A 3 -12.22 5.47 -9.47
C PRO A 3 -13.69 5.23 -9.82
N ALA A 4 -14.02 5.05 -11.11
CA ALA A 4 -15.38 4.76 -11.56
C ALA A 4 -15.92 3.42 -11.03
N GLN A 5 -15.07 2.39 -10.97
CA GLN A 5 -15.43 1.09 -10.40
C GLN A 5 -15.63 1.18 -8.89
N ILE A 6 -14.83 1.99 -8.20
CA ILE A 6 -15.01 2.24 -6.77
C ILE A 6 -16.34 2.96 -6.53
N ARG A 7 -16.64 3.99 -7.33
CA ARG A 7 -17.90 4.75 -7.24
C ARG A 7 -19.16 3.93 -7.57
N SER A 8 -19.05 2.86 -8.34
CA SER A 8 -20.19 1.95 -8.56
C SER A 8 -20.56 1.14 -7.31
N ILE A 9 -19.61 0.95 -6.37
CA ILE A 9 -19.81 0.24 -5.10
C ILE A 9 -20.08 1.23 -3.96
N ALA A 10 -19.35 2.35 -3.95
CA ALA A 10 -19.46 3.43 -2.98
C ALA A 10 -19.73 4.76 -3.72
N PRO A 11 -20.99 5.10 -4.03
CA PRO A 11 -21.34 6.27 -4.86
C PRO A 11 -20.78 7.59 -4.32
N GLU A 12 -20.80 7.78 -3.00
CA GLU A 12 -20.24 8.96 -2.34
C GLU A 12 -18.71 8.94 -2.23
N GLY A 13 -18.08 7.82 -2.57
CA GLY A 13 -16.67 7.54 -2.37
C GLY A 13 -16.40 6.76 -1.09
N VAL A 14 -15.14 6.39 -0.88
CA VAL A 14 -14.71 5.60 0.29
C VAL A 14 -14.26 6.50 1.44
N ASP A 15 -14.44 6.04 2.67
CA ASP A 15 -14.03 6.76 3.89
C ASP A 15 -12.52 6.91 3.99
N VAL A 16 -11.78 5.85 3.64
CA VAL A 16 -10.32 5.79 3.78
C VAL A 16 -9.69 5.17 2.53
N VAL A 17 -8.62 5.77 2.07
CA VAL A 17 -7.74 5.22 1.04
C VAL A 17 -6.36 4.99 1.64
N TYR A 18 -5.83 3.78 1.50
CA TYR A 18 -4.43 3.48 1.79
C TYR A 18 -3.60 3.57 0.51
N GLU A 19 -2.75 4.59 0.42
CA GLU A 19 -1.95 4.90 -0.76
C GLU A 19 -0.49 4.44 -0.58
N PHE A 20 -0.09 3.44 -1.36
CA PHE A 20 1.25 2.83 -1.31
C PHE A 20 2.14 3.19 -2.49
N VAL A 21 1.55 3.66 -3.59
CA VAL A 21 2.22 3.73 -4.90
C VAL A 21 2.72 5.14 -5.22
N GLY A 22 1.95 6.17 -4.87
CA GLY A 22 2.34 7.56 -5.02
C GLY A 22 1.94 8.16 -6.38
N LYS A 23 2.92 8.69 -7.14
CA LYS A 23 2.68 9.50 -8.34
C LYS A 23 1.71 8.88 -9.33
N ALA A 24 1.81 7.57 -9.57
CA ALA A 24 0.98 6.89 -10.57
C ALA A 24 -0.48 6.69 -10.16
N THR A 25 -0.80 6.73 -8.87
CA THR A 25 -2.14 6.36 -8.35
C THR A 25 -2.80 7.43 -7.51
N PHE A 26 -2.06 8.43 -7.01
CA PHE A 26 -2.59 9.42 -6.07
C PHE A 26 -3.82 10.18 -6.62
N ALA A 27 -3.82 10.56 -7.90
CA ALA A 27 -4.97 11.23 -8.52
C ALA A 27 -6.24 10.36 -8.48
N ALA A 28 -6.09 9.05 -8.72
CA ALA A 28 -7.18 8.10 -8.61
C ALA A 28 -7.66 7.93 -7.16
N SER A 29 -6.73 7.90 -6.21
CA SER A 29 -7.01 7.87 -4.77
C SER A 29 -7.79 9.11 -4.31
N ALA A 30 -7.36 10.30 -4.76
CA ALA A 30 -8.03 11.57 -4.48
C ALA A 30 -9.45 11.65 -5.07
N ALA A 31 -9.66 11.03 -6.25
CA ALA A 31 -10.98 10.95 -6.87
C ALA A 31 -11.90 9.91 -6.21
N ALA A 32 -11.34 8.88 -5.59
CA ALA A 32 -12.10 7.80 -4.96
C ALA A 32 -12.57 8.14 -3.53
N VAL A 33 -11.79 8.93 -2.79
CA VAL A 33 -12.15 9.30 -1.41
C VAL A 33 -13.36 10.24 -1.40
N ARG A 34 -14.27 10.04 -0.44
CA ARG A 34 -15.41 10.95 -0.23
C ARG A 34 -14.98 12.28 0.41
N ASP A 35 -15.86 13.25 0.37
CA ASP A 35 -15.68 14.48 1.14
C ASP A 35 -15.64 14.18 2.65
N GLY A 36 -14.74 14.82 3.37
CA GLY A 36 -14.46 14.53 4.77
C GLY A 36 -13.70 13.22 5.03
N GLY A 37 -13.33 12.46 3.99
CA GLY A 37 -12.59 11.21 4.11
C GLY A 37 -11.10 11.40 4.40
N THR A 38 -10.35 10.30 4.37
CA THR A 38 -8.92 10.31 4.73
C THR A 38 -8.11 9.53 3.70
N ILE A 39 -6.99 10.10 3.26
CA ILE A 39 -5.96 9.39 2.48
C ILE A 39 -4.77 9.16 3.40
N VAL A 40 -4.43 7.89 3.61
CA VAL A 40 -3.25 7.48 4.38
C VAL A 40 -2.13 7.15 3.40
N THR A 41 -1.10 8.00 3.35
CA THR A 41 0.06 7.78 2.47
C THR A 41 1.09 6.93 3.20
N ILE A 42 1.38 5.74 2.66
CA ILE A 42 2.28 4.76 3.26
C ILE A 42 3.55 4.61 2.44
N GLY A 43 3.43 4.72 1.12
CA GLY A 43 4.56 4.55 0.21
C GLY A 43 4.50 5.48 -0.99
N ALA A 44 5.59 5.49 -1.77
CA ALA A 44 5.74 6.28 -2.99
C ALA A 44 6.57 5.48 -4.03
N ALA A 45 6.20 4.22 -4.25
CA ALA A 45 6.95 3.30 -5.12
C ALA A 45 7.10 3.81 -6.56
N SER A 46 6.18 4.64 -7.04
CA SER A 46 6.24 5.29 -8.37
C SER A 46 6.76 6.73 -8.34
N GLY A 47 7.29 7.17 -7.21
CA GLY A 47 7.75 8.55 -6.97
C GLY A 47 6.75 9.37 -6.14
N ALA A 48 7.20 10.55 -5.71
CA ALA A 48 6.37 11.45 -4.92
C ALA A 48 5.16 11.92 -5.73
N PRO A 49 3.94 11.87 -5.15
CA PRO A 49 2.75 12.35 -5.84
C PRO A 49 2.72 13.88 -5.90
N ASP A 50 2.12 14.40 -6.96
CA ASP A 50 1.65 15.78 -6.99
C ASP A 50 0.31 15.85 -6.24
N ILE A 51 0.28 16.64 -5.17
CA ILE A 51 -0.86 16.69 -4.26
C ILE A 51 -1.50 18.08 -4.29
N ASP A 52 -2.70 18.17 -4.86
CA ASP A 52 -3.56 19.35 -4.70
C ASP A 52 -4.10 19.43 -3.26
N ARG A 53 -3.28 19.95 -2.37
CA ARG A 53 -3.64 20.09 -0.94
C ARG A 53 -4.80 21.06 -0.74
N ALA A 54 -4.90 22.11 -1.55
CA ALA A 54 -5.94 23.11 -1.43
C ALA A 54 -7.31 22.53 -1.84
N GLY A 55 -7.38 21.84 -2.98
CA GLY A 55 -8.59 21.18 -3.43
C GLY A 55 -9.06 20.08 -2.49
N LEU A 56 -8.13 19.29 -1.94
CA LEU A 56 -8.47 18.25 -0.96
C LEU A 56 -8.95 18.86 0.36
N ALA A 57 -8.32 19.93 0.84
CA ALA A 57 -8.74 20.61 2.05
C ALA A 57 -10.12 21.26 1.90
N ALA A 58 -10.45 21.84 0.73
CA ALA A 58 -11.77 22.38 0.44
C ALA A 58 -12.88 21.32 0.50
N ARG A 59 -12.55 20.06 0.19
CA ARG A 59 -13.42 18.90 0.35
C ARG A 59 -13.42 18.31 1.77
N GLY A 60 -12.68 18.89 2.71
CA GLY A 60 -12.51 18.35 4.05
C GLY A 60 -11.69 17.04 4.11
N VAL A 61 -11.02 16.67 3.02
CA VAL A 61 -10.22 15.43 2.96
C VAL A 61 -8.92 15.62 3.74
N ARG A 62 -8.66 14.69 4.65
CA ARG A 62 -7.42 14.67 5.43
C ARG A 62 -6.38 13.80 4.73
N ILE A 63 -5.14 14.29 4.72
CA ILE A 63 -3.99 13.50 4.29
C ILE A 63 -3.17 13.20 5.54
N VAL A 64 -3.00 11.91 5.83
CA VAL A 64 -2.23 11.40 6.96
C VAL A 64 -1.09 10.56 6.42
N GLY A 65 0.08 10.65 7.00
CA GLY A 65 1.24 9.88 6.58
C GLY A 65 2.51 10.71 6.58
N GLY A 66 3.54 10.16 6.04
CA GLY A 66 4.87 10.74 6.04
C GLY A 66 5.92 9.66 6.27
N PRO A 67 7.17 9.99 6.64
CA PRO A 67 8.16 8.99 6.97
C PRO A 67 7.62 8.07 8.08
N MET A 68 7.43 6.79 7.74
CA MET A 68 6.83 5.81 8.65
C MET A 68 7.53 5.75 10.02
N ALA A 69 8.84 5.98 10.04
CA ALA A 69 9.62 6.02 11.26
C ALA A 69 9.10 7.03 12.31
N GLN A 70 8.45 8.11 11.88
CA GLN A 70 7.90 9.11 12.80
C GLN A 70 6.60 8.66 13.48
N HIS A 71 5.85 7.75 12.83
CA HIS A 71 4.54 7.30 13.32
C HIS A 71 4.62 5.99 14.11
N VAL A 72 5.71 5.24 13.96
CA VAL A 72 5.85 3.90 14.56
C VAL A 72 6.92 3.82 15.67
N GLN A 73 7.56 4.95 16.03
CA GLN A 73 8.51 4.97 17.14
C GLN A 73 7.82 4.46 18.42
N GLY A 74 8.33 3.38 18.98
CA GLY A 74 7.79 2.73 20.18
C GLY A 74 6.71 1.65 19.93
N ALA A 75 6.01 1.66 18.80
CA ALA A 75 4.98 0.67 18.50
C ALA A 75 5.47 -0.52 17.66
N VAL A 76 6.67 -0.45 17.09
CA VAL A 76 7.16 -1.45 16.12
C VAL A 76 7.25 -2.84 16.75
N ALA A 77 7.81 -2.96 17.94
CA ALA A 77 7.99 -4.26 18.59
C ALA A 77 6.63 -4.93 18.90
N GLN A 78 5.68 -4.16 19.42
CA GLN A 78 4.33 -4.64 19.69
C GLN A 78 3.62 -5.04 18.40
N ALA A 79 3.58 -4.15 17.40
CA ALA A 79 2.92 -4.42 16.12
C ALA A 79 3.54 -5.64 15.41
N THR A 80 4.87 -5.79 15.46
CA THR A 80 5.56 -6.96 14.94
C THR A 80 5.11 -8.23 15.63
N GLY A 81 5.02 -8.24 16.97
CA GLY A 81 4.50 -9.35 17.76
C GLY A 81 3.08 -9.72 17.34
N GLU A 82 2.19 -8.75 17.23
CA GLU A 82 0.79 -8.95 16.83
C GLU A 82 0.67 -9.54 15.41
N VAL A 83 1.50 -9.07 14.46
CA VAL A 83 1.53 -9.62 13.09
C VAL A 83 1.99 -11.08 13.09
N PHE A 84 3.07 -11.41 13.82
CA PHE A 84 3.53 -12.80 13.91
C PHE A 84 2.53 -13.70 14.62
N ASP A 85 1.83 -13.22 15.62
CA ASP A 85 0.79 -13.98 16.30
C ASP A 85 -0.42 -14.21 15.39
N ALA A 86 -0.83 -13.22 14.61
CA ALA A 86 -1.87 -13.35 13.59
C ALA A 86 -1.47 -14.36 12.51
N TYR A 87 -0.20 -14.34 12.08
CA TYR A 87 0.33 -15.32 11.14
C TYR A 87 0.26 -16.76 11.70
N ARG A 88 0.72 -16.98 12.94
CA ARG A 88 0.67 -18.30 13.60
C ARG A 88 -0.77 -18.81 13.77
N LYS A 89 -1.72 -17.90 13.95
CA LYS A 89 -3.17 -18.21 14.04
C LYS A 89 -3.81 -18.44 12.68
N GLY A 90 -3.07 -18.31 11.57
CA GLY A 90 -3.58 -18.51 10.20
C GLY A 90 -4.48 -17.40 9.68
N VAL A 91 -4.48 -16.22 10.32
CA VAL A 91 -5.36 -15.08 9.93
C VAL A 91 -5.08 -14.62 8.49
N PHE A 92 -3.83 -14.72 8.04
CA PHE A 92 -3.45 -14.31 6.68
C PHE A 92 -3.60 -15.41 5.62
N GLY A 93 -4.05 -16.61 6.01
CA GLY A 93 -4.10 -17.77 5.10
C GLY A 93 -2.71 -18.27 4.70
N THR A 94 -2.64 -18.93 3.57
CA THR A 94 -1.37 -19.42 3.00
C THR A 94 -0.67 -18.30 2.25
N LEU A 95 0.58 -18.04 2.62
CA LEU A 95 1.42 -17.10 1.87
C LEU A 95 2.01 -17.81 0.65
N ASP A 96 1.80 -17.23 -0.53
CA ASP A 96 2.47 -17.66 -1.76
C ASP A 96 3.90 -17.11 -1.76
N VAL A 97 4.89 -18.01 -1.71
CA VAL A 97 6.31 -17.64 -1.62
C VAL A 97 7.10 -18.40 -2.67
N ALA A 98 7.65 -17.68 -3.64
CA ALA A 98 8.61 -18.24 -4.59
C ALA A 98 10.04 -18.14 -4.02
N ARG A 99 10.76 -19.27 -4.04
CA ARG A 99 12.15 -19.36 -3.54
C ARG A 99 13.12 -19.43 -4.71
N TYR A 100 14.18 -18.65 -4.65
CA TYR A 100 15.28 -18.69 -5.62
C TYR A 100 16.60 -18.88 -4.88
N PRO A 101 17.56 -19.66 -5.41
CA PRO A 101 18.91 -19.62 -4.92
C PRO A 101 19.48 -18.21 -4.99
N LEU A 102 20.31 -17.81 -4.02
CA LEU A 102 20.90 -16.47 -3.99
C LEU A 102 21.66 -16.14 -5.30
N VAL A 103 22.30 -17.14 -5.90
CA VAL A 103 23.02 -17.00 -7.17
C VAL A 103 22.09 -16.67 -8.36
N GLU A 104 20.78 -16.90 -8.24
CA GLU A 104 19.76 -16.58 -9.25
C GLU A 104 19.06 -15.24 -8.97
N ALA A 105 19.63 -14.36 -8.16
CA ALA A 105 19.01 -13.08 -7.81
C ALA A 105 18.60 -12.25 -9.04
N ALA A 106 19.43 -12.22 -10.09
CA ALA A 106 19.11 -11.54 -11.35
C ALA A 106 17.82 -12.05 -11.97
N ARG A 107 17.65 -13.39 -12.03
CA ARG A 107 16.44 -14.03 -12.55
C ARG A 107 15.21 -13.71 -11.69
N ALA A 108 15.36 -13.69 -10.37
CA ALA A 108 14.28 -13.30 -9.46
C ALA A 108 13.80 -11.86 -9.75
N HIS A 109 14.72 -10.92 -9.97
CA HIS A 109 14.38 -9.54 -10.34
C HIS A 109 13.68 -9.45 -11.71
N GLU A 110 14.14 -10.20 -12.71
CA GLU A 110 13.50 -10.27 -14.02
C GLU A 110 12.06 -10.82 -13.91
N ASP A 111 11.84 -11.84 -13.10
CA ASP A 111 10.53 -12.44 -12.88
C ASP A 111 9.57 -11.49 -12.16
N ILE A 112 10.05 -10.67 -11.21
CA ILE A 112 9.29 -9.58 -10.60
C ILE A 112 8.90 -8.54 -11.65
N ALA A 113 9.88 -8.03 -12.41
CA ALA A 113 9.66 -6.99 -13.41
C ALA A 113 8.65 -7.43 -14.48
N ALA A 114 8.74 -8.69 -14.90
CA ALA A 114 7.84 -9.29 -15.89
C ALA A 114 6.51 -9.80 -15.30
N ARG A 115 6.28 -9.63 -13.99
CA ARG A 115 5.09 -10.14 -13.27
C ARG A 115 4.82 -11.63 -13.49
N ARG A 116 5.89 -12.43 -13.67
CA ARG A 116 5.78 -13.88 -13.88
C ARG A 116 5.47 -14.67 -12.61
N LYS A 117 5.63 -14.06 -11.45
CA LYS A 117 5.32 -14.65 -10.15
C LYS A 117 4.36 -13.75 -9.37
N SER A 118 3.42 -14.39 -8.68
CA SER A 118 2.59 -13.78 -7.64
C SER A 118 3.22 -14.03 -6.27
N GLY A 119 2.79 -13.26 -5.28
CA GLY A 119 3.26 -13.43 -3.91
C GLY A 119 4.65 -12.85 -3.64
N ALA A 120 5.24 -13.30 -2.55
CA ALA A 120 6.57 -12.88 -2.12
C ALA A 120 7.66 -13.68 -2.82
N ILE A 121 8.77 -13.03 -3.15
CA ILE A 121 9.98 -13.70 -3.63
C ILE A 121 11.05 -13.59 -2.55
N ILE A 122 11.66 -14.72 -2.21
CA ILE A 122 12.79 -14.76 -1.28
C ILE A 122 14.00 -15.43 -1.93
N LEU A 123 15.17 -14.90 -1.62
CA LEU A 123 16.44 -15.51 -1.99
C LEU A 123 16.92 -16.36 -0.81
N VAL A 124 17.37 -17.57 -1.11
CA VAL A 124 17.91 -18.51 -0.12
C VAL A 124 19.37 -18.82 -0.44
N PRO A 125 20.24 -18.97 0.57
CA PRO A 125 21.65 -19.38 0.37
C PRO A 125 21.78 -20.71 -0.36
#